data_c665f62248efbad9b4d7c9d9c439a81a
#
_entry.id   c665f62248efbad9b4d7c9d9c439a81a
#
_cell.length_a   1.000
_cell.length_b   1.000
_cell.length_c   1.000
_cell.angle_alpha   90.00
_cell.angle_beta   90.00
_cell.angle_gamma   90.00
#
_symmetry.space_group_name_H-M   'P 1'
#
loop_
_entity.id
_entity.type
_entity.pdbx_description
1 polymer ?
#
loop_
_entity_poly.entity_id
_entity_poly.type
_entity_poly.pdbx_seq_one_letter_code
_entity_poly.pdbx_strand_id
1 'polypeptide(L)'
;YFGLFFLLKPSRKIAGIDVESMPGGEEIRQLLDDAQADLADIDKAVKEIKTSSVRQDAQALYATGARILTYLEENPDKIKLARRFFTYYLDTAAKLLTRYVDFQETELHSGEGADILQKTAEALPVLNSAFEKQFAHLMQGELLDIEADIELLKSTLKMEGGK
;
A
#
# COMPACT_ATOMS: atom_id res chain seq x y z
N TYR A 1 24.25 8.00 -2.99
CA TYR A 1 23.86 9.35 -3.28
C TYR A 1 22.48 9.71 -2.74
N PHE A 2 21.48 8.93 -3.10
CA PHE A 2 20.16 9.11 -2.51
C PHE A 2 20.20 8.88 -1.01
N GLY A 3 20.97 7.88 -0.58
CA GLY A 3 21.11 7.62 0.82
C GLY A 3 21.63 8.81 1.58
N LEU A 4 22.58 9.51 0.99
CA LEU A 4 23.13 10.70 1.60
C LEU A 4 22.04 11.78 1.76
N PHE A 5 21.22 11.94 0.74
CA PHE A 5 20.14 12.91 0.80
C PHE A 5 19.17 12.58 1.94
N PHE A 6 18.79 11.32 2.06
CA PHE A 6 17.89 10.91 3.13
C PHE A 6 18.50 11.08 4.50
N LEU A 7 19.80 10.80 4.62
CA LEU A 7 20.48 10.94 5.90
C LEU A 7 20.50 12.37 6.40
N LEU A 8 20.45 13.32 5.48
CA LEU A 8 20.45 14.74 5.83
C LEU A 8 19.08 15.28 6.23
N LYS A 9 18.07 14.46 6.14
CA LYS A 9 16.70 14.87 6.43
C LYS A 9 16.48 14.85 7.94
N PRO A 10 16.33 16.02 8.59
CA PRO A 10 16.27 16.07 10.06
C PRO A 10 14.95 15.55 10.62
N SER A 11 13.84 15.74 9.90
CA SER A 11 12.55 15.25 10.34
C SER A 11 11.64 15.05 9.15
N ARG A 12 10.61 14.23 9.34
CA ARG A 12 9.64 13.97 8.30
C ARG A 12 8.45 14.92 8.46
N LYS A 13 8.02 15.49 7.35
CA LYS A 13 6.83 16.32 7.31
C LYS A 13 5.80 15.70 6.38
N ILE A 14 4.55 15.74 6.80
CA ILE A 14 3.44 15.16 6.05
C ILE A 14 2.36 16.21 5.98
N ALA A 15 1.90 16.55 4.76
CA ALA A 15 0.89 17.57 4.54
C ALA A 15 1.24 18.89 5.24
N GLY A 16 2.54 19.21 5.28
CA GLY A 16 3.03 20.42 5.91
C GLY A 16 3.10 20.36 7.43
N ILE A 17 2.88 19.20 8.02
CA ILE A 17 2.89 19.01 9.47
C ILE A 17 4.13 18.21 9.86
N ASP A 18 4.81 18.65 10.90
CA ASP A 18 5.94 17.91 11.46
C ASP A 18 5.38 16.71 12.23
N VAL A 19 5.68 15.50 11.74
CA VAL A 19 5.16 14.27 12.33
C VAL A 19 5.54 14.15 13.81
N GLU A 20 6.74 14.60 14.16
CA GLU A 20 7.20 14.47 15.54
C GLU A 20 6.44 15.35 16.52
N SER A 21 5.75 16.37 16.03
CA SER A 21 4.94 17.23 16.90
C SER A 21 3.53 16.70 17.08
N MET A 22 3.15 15.63 16.38
CA MET A 22 1.82 15.02 16.49
C MET A 22 1.75 14.06 17.67
N PRO A 23 0.56 13.88 18.26
CA PRO A 23 0.39 12.84 19.26
C PRO A 23 0.76 11.48 18.67
N GLY A 24 1.65 10.74 19.34
CA GLY A 24 2.14 9.47 18.84
C GLY A 24 3.05 9.59 17.63
N GLY A 25 3.70 10.77 17.46
CA GLY A 25 4.52 11.04 16.29
C GLY A 25 5.64 10.05 16.07
N GLU A 26 6.26 9.56 17.15
CA GLU A 26 7.33 8.58 17.02
C GLU A 26 6.83 7.28 16.40
N GLU A 27 5.67 6.80 16.84
CA GLU A 27 5.08 5.60 16.26
C GLU A 27 4.69 5.82 14.81
N ILE A 28 4.11 6.97 14.51
CA ILE A 28 3.70 7.30 13.14
C ILE A 28 4.92 7.33 12.22
N ARG A 29 6.01 7.95 12.68
CA ARG A 29 7.24 8.00 11.90
C ARG A 29 7.76 6.59 11.63
N GLN A 30 7.73 5.74 12.65
CA GLN A 30 8.20 4.36 12.50
C GLN A 30 7.34 3.58 11.49
N LEU A 31 6.02 3.75 11.57
CA LEU A 31 5.13 3.08 10.62
C LEU A 31 5.41 3.52 9.19
N LEU A 32 5.62 4.81 8.98
CA LEU A 32 5.90 5.33 7.64
C LEU A 32 7.26 4.88 7.12
N ASP A 33 8.27 4.86 7.99
CA ASP A 33 9.61 4.41 7.59
C ASP A 33 9.59 2.93 7.23
N ASP A 34 8.90 2.12 8.02
CA ASP A 34 8.78 0.69 7.75
C ASP A 34 8.01 0.45 6.45
N ALA A 35 6.97 1.26 6.22
CA ALA A 35 6.19 1.13 4.98
C ALA A 35 7.02 1.46 3.75
N GLN A 36 7.84 2.50 3.84
CA GLN A 36 8.71 2.86 2.73
C GLN A 36 9.74 1.76 2.47
N ALA A 37 10.28 1.16 3.52
CA ALA A 37 11.21 0.05 3.38
C ALA A 37 10.53 -1.16 2.74
N ASP A 38 9.30 -1.47 3.16
CA ASP A 38 8.56 -2.58 2.58
C ASP A 38 8.24 -2.33 1.10
N LEU A 39 7.85 -1.11 0.75
CA LEU A 39 7.60 -0.78 -0.65
C LEU A 39 8.86 -0.87 -1.49
N ALA A 40 10.01 -0.46 -0.93
CA ALA A 40 11.28 -0.58 -1.62
C ALA A 40 11.62 -2.05 -1.89
N ASP A 41 11.36 -2.91 -0.91
CA ASP A 41 11.58 -4.36 -1.07
C ASP A 41 10.68 -4.93 -2.15
N ILE A 42 9.42 -4.51 -2.18
CA ILE A 42 8.48 -4.96 -3.20
C ILE A 42 8.95 -4.50 -4.59
N ASP A 43 9.35 -3.24 -4.72
CA ASP A 43 9.84 -2.71 -5.99
C ASP A 43 11.07 -3.47 -6.48
N LYS A 44 12.00 -3.76 -5.57
CA LYS A 44 13.17 -4.54 -5.91
C LYS A 44 12.78 -5.93 -6.39
N ALA A 45 11.85 -6.59 -5.70
CA ALA A 45 11.40 -7.92 -6.08
C ALA A 45 10.73 -7.89 -7.45
N VAL A 46 9.90 -6.88 -7.71
CA VAL A 46 9.23 -6.74 -9.01
C VAL A 46 10.25 -6.78 -10.15
N LYS A 47 11.37 -6.09 -9.96
CA LYS A 47 12.40 -6.02 -11.01
C LYS A 47 13.11 -7.35 -11.22
N GLU A 48 13.10 -8.22 -10.20
CA GLU A 48 13.82 -9.49 -10.25
C GLU A 48 12.93 -10.68 -10.58
N ILE A 49 11.62 -10.51 -10.62
CA ILE A 49 10.69 -11.59 -10.94
C ILE A 49 10.75 -11.86 -12.44
N LYS A 50 10.99 -13.13 -12.80
CA LYS A 50 11.18 -13.51 -14.19
C LYS A 50 9.88 -13.83 -14.93
N THR A 51 8.90 -14.39 -14.22
CA THR A 51 7.62 -14.74 -14.82
C THR A 51 6.77 -13.49 -15.04
N SER A 52 6.39 -13.23 -16.29
CA SER A 52 5.70 -12.00 -16.65
C SER A 52 4.39 -11.77 -15.90
N SER A 53 3.55 -12.80 -15.78
CA SER A 53 2.26 -12.67 -15.10
C SER A 53 2.45 -12.35 -13.62
N VAL A 54 3.42 -12.99 -12.98
CA VAL A 54 3.71 -12.75 -11.57
C VAL A 54 4.25 -11.35 -11.38
N ARG A 55 5.13 -10.92 -12.29
CA ARG A 55 5.69 -9.58 -12.22
C ARG A 55 4.58 -8.53 -12.33
N GLN A 56 3.62 -8.76 -13.23
CA GLN A 56 2.49 -7.83 -13.38
C GLN A 56 1.65 -7.75 -12.11
N ASP A 57 1.38 -8.89 -11.48
CA ASP A 57 0.62 -8.91 -10.24
C ASP A 57 1.38 -8.19 -9.13
N ALA A 58 2.70 -8.40 -9.07
CA ALA A 58 3.53 -7.72 -8.07
C ALA A 58 3.59 -6.21 -8.33
N GLN A 59 3.63 -5.79 -9.59
CA GLN A 59 3.58 -4.38 -9.94
C GLN A 59 2.26 -3.74 -9.51
N ALA A 60 1.15 -4.46 -9.69
CA ALA A 60 -0.15 -3.96 -9.26
C ALA A 60 -0.18 -3.79 -7.75
N LEU A 61 0.39 -4.74 -7.03
CA LEU A 61 0.47 -4.69 -5.59
C LEU A 61 1.29 -3.48 -5.12
N TYR A 62 2.43 -3.27 -5.76
CA TYR A 62 3.27 -2.12 -5.47
C TYR A 62 2.50 -0.81 -5.71
N ALA A 63 1.83 -0.72 -6.84
CA ALA A 63 1.11 0.49 -7.21
C ALA A 63 -0.01 0.80 -6.19
N THR A 64 -0.75 -0.22 -5.78
CA THR A 64 -1.80 -0.05 -4.79
C THR A 64 -1.21 0.39 -3.45
N GLY A 65 -0.14 -0.28 -3.01
CA GLY A 65 0.52 0.07 -1.76
C GLY A 65 1.06 1.49 -1.76
N ALA A 66 1.65 1.90 -2.88
CA ALA A 66 2.19 3.25 -3.01
C ALA A 66 1.09 4.30 -2.96
N ARG A 67 -0.06 4.02 -3.59
CA ARG A 67 -1.19 4.95 -3.52
C ARG A 67 -1.72 5.09 -2.10
N ILE A 68 -1.79 3.97 -1.37
CA ILE A 68 -2.24 4.02 0.02
C ILE A 68 -1.27 4.85 0.86
N LEU A 69 0.03 4.65 0.67
CA LEU A 69 1.01 5.41 1.43
C LEU A 69 0.92 6.89 1.12
N THR A 70 0.79 7.26 -0.16
CA THR A 70 0.63 8.66 -0.55
C THR A 70 -0.61 9.27 0.10
N TYR A 71 -1.72 8.53 0.06
CA TYR A 71 -2.96 9.00 0.68
C TYR A 71 -2.76 9.25 2.18
N LEU A 72 -2.05 8.34 2.85
CA LEU A 72 -1.82 8.48 4.29
C LEU A 72 -0.87 9.62 4.62
N GLU A 73 0.10 9.88 3.75
CA GLU A 73 0.97 11.03 3.93
C GLU A 73 0.21 12.35 3.78
N GLU A 74 -0.84 12.35 2.97
CA GLU A 74 -1.70 13.51 2.81
C GLU A 74 -2.79 13.59 3.86
N ASN A 75 -3.04 12.49 4.57
CA ASN A 75 -4.07 12.40 5.59
C ASN A 75 -3.49 11.72 6.84
N PRO A 76 -2.57 12.40 7.53
CA PRO A 76 -1.84 11.78 8.64
C PRO A 76 -2.73 11.37 9.82
N ASP A 77 -3.91 11.96 9.94
CA ASP A 77 -4.86 11.57 10.96
C ASP A 77 -5.38 10.15 10.79
N LYS A 78 -5.21 9.58 9.59
CA LYS A 78 -5.67 8.24 9.30
C LYS A 78 -4.58 7.17 9.45
N ILE A 79 -3.36 7.59 9.74
CA ILE A 79 -2.24 6.64 9.83
C ILE A 79 -2.47 5.59 10.92
N LYS A 80 -2.98 6.01 12.07
CA LYS A 80 -3.24 5.04 13.15
C LYS A 80 -4.33 4.05 12.76
N LEU A 81 -5.31 4.49 11.99
CA LEU A 81 -6.36 3.61 11.49
C LEU A 81 -5.80 2.57 10.53
N ALA A 82 -4.72 2.90 9.86
CA ALA A 82 -4.07 2.03 8.90
C ALA A 82 -3.01 1.10 9.51
N ARG A 83 -2.93 1.03 10.85
CA ARG A 83 -1.88 0.25 11.51
C ARG A 83 -1.80 -1.17 10.97
N ARG A 84 -2.95 -1.85 10.79
CA ARG A 84 -2.96 -3.23 10.32
C ARG A 84 -2.43 -3.34 8.90
N PHE A 85 -2.72 -2.36 8.05
CA PHE A 85 -2.15 -2.33 6.70
C PHE A 85 -0.62 -2.28 6.78
N PHE A 86 -0.08 -1.40 7.61
CA PHE A 86 1.37 -1.26 7.75
C PHE A 86 2.04 -2.50 8.33
N THR A 87 1.49 -3.02 9.42
CA THR A 87 2.19 -4.04 10.20
C THR A 87 1.91 -5.45 9.73
N TYR A 88 0.83 -5.65 8.98
CA TYR A 88 0.49 -6.99 8.51
C TYR A 88 0.47 -7.09 6.99
N TYR A 89 -0.38 -6.33 6.32
CA TYR A 89 -0.59 -6.53 4.89
C TYR A 89 0.63 -6.17 4.06
N LEU A 90 1.19 -5.00 4.30
CA LEU A 90 2.34 -4.53 3.53
C LEU A 90 3.59 -5.34 3.87
N ASP A 91 3.78 -5.63 5.15
CA ASP A 91 4.89 -6.43 5.62
C ASP A 91 4.84 -7.85 5.03
N THR A 92 3.66 -8.47 5.02
CA THR A 92 3.47 -9.80 4.45
C THR A 92 3.79 -9.80 2.96
N ALA A 93 3.30 -8.80 2.24
CA ALA A 93 3.55 -8.69 0.80
C ALA A 93 5.05 -8.61 0.51
N ALA A 94 5.76 -7.77 1.25
CA ALA A 94 7.20 -7.61 1.06
C ALA A 94 7.93 -8.92 1.33
N LYS A 95 7.56 -9.61 2.40
CA LYS A 95 8.20 -10.90 2.73
C LYS A 95 7.92 -11.97 1.70
N LEU A 96 6.67 -12.08 1.25
CA LEU A 96 6.31 -13.09 0.26
C LEU A 96 7.04 -12.87 -1.05
N LEU A 97 7.13 -11.63 -1.51
CA LEU A 97 7.80 -11.34 -2.77
C LEU A 97 9.30 -11.53 -2.67
N THR A 98 9.90 -11.15 -1.54
CA THR A 98 11.33 -11.37 -1.34
C THR A 98 11.64 -12.87 -1.37
N ARG A 99 10.82 -13.67 -0.69
CA ARG A 99 11.01 -15.12 -0.69
C ARG A 99 10.75 -15.74 -2.06
N TYR A 100 9.79 -15.19 -2.80
CA TYR A 100 9.54 -15.67 -4.17
C TYR A 100 10.80 -15.53 -5.01
N VAL A 101 11.45 -14.37 -4.95
CA VAL A 101 12.68 -14.13 -5.70
C VAL A 101 13.77 -15.08 -5.24
N ASP A 102 13.92 -15.28 -3.93
CA ASP A 102 14.93 -16.19 -3.40
C ASP A 102 14.70 -17.62 -3.91
N PHE A 103 13.48 -18.12 -3.87
CA PHE A 103 13.17 -19.46 -4.36
C PHE A 103 13.35 -19.57 -5.87
N GLN A 104 13.00 -18.52 -6.59
CA GLN A 104 13.19 -18.47 -8.03
C GLN A 104 14.67 -18.68 -8.38
N GLU A 105 15.57 -18.06 -7.59
CA GLU A 105 17.00 -18.16 -7.83
C GLU A 105 17.56 -19.54 -7.51
N THR A 106 16.88 -20.34 -6.69
CA THR A 106 17.35 -21.67 -6.33
C THR A 106 17.17 -22.68 -7.46
N GLU A 107 16.42 -22.32 -8.50
CA GLU A 107 16.14 -23.18 -9.65
C GLU A 107 15.43 -24.49 -9.27
N LEU A 108 14.67 -24.48 -8.20
CA LEU A 108 13.82 -25.63 -7.83
C LEU A 108 12.55 -25.57 -8.67
N HIS A 109 12.54 -26.39 -9.74
CA HIS A 109 11.45 -26.35 -10.72
C HIS A 109 10.43 -27.47 -10.55
N SER A 110 10.55 -28.26 -9.50
CA SER A 110 9.64 -29.36 -9.25
C SER A 110 9.50 -29.58 -7.76
N GLY A 111 8.49 -30.39 -7.38
CA GLY A 111 8.28 -30.73 -5.99
C GLY A 111 7.81 -29.53 -5.16
N GLU A 112 8.28 -29.47 -3.93
CA GLU A 112 7.82 -28.46 -2.98
C GLU A 112 8.22 -27.05 -3.38
N GLY A 113 9.39 -26.90 -4.03
CA GLY A 113 9.84 -25.60 -4.46
C GLY A 113 8.91 -24.97 -5.48
N ALA A 114 8.53 -25.77 -6.49
CA ALA A 114 7.61 -25.31 -7.52
C ALA A 114 6.23 -25.02 -6.92
N ASP A 115 5.80 -25.85 -5.97
CA ASP A 115 4.50 -25.67 -5.31
C ASP A 115 4.46 -24.37 -4.53
N ILE A 116 5.53 -24.03 -3.81
CA ILE A 116 5.61 -22.79 -3.05
C ILE A 116 5.57 -21.58 -3.97
N LEU A 117 6.30 -21.64 -5.11
CA LEU A 117 6.27 -20.55 -6.07
C LEU A 117 4.86 -20.33 -6.63
N GLN A 118 4.18 -21.44 -6.95
CA GLN A 118 2.81 -21.36 -7.47
C GLN A 118 1.85 -20.77 -6.45
N LYS A 119 1.92 -21.24 -5.21
CA LYS A 119 1.04 -20.74 -4.16
C LYS A 119 1.29 -19.27 -3.87
N THR A 120 2.55 -18.85 -3.88
CA THR A 120 2.88 -17.44 -3.67
C THR A 120 2.33 -16.60 -4.79
N ALA A 121 2.50 -17.06 -6.04
CA ALA A 121 1.97 -16.35 -7.20
C ALA A 121 0.45 -16.19 -7.10
N GLU A 122 -0.24 -17.24 -6.66
CA GLU A 122 -1.70 -17.19 -6.51
C GLU A 122 -2.16 -16.27 -5.39
N ALA A 123 -1.30 -16.03 -4.40
CA ALA A 123 -1.63 -15.16 -3.29
C ALA A 123 -1.57 -13.68 -3.67
N LEU A 124 -0.83 -13.31 -4.72
CA LEU A 124 -0.64 -11.90 -5.06
C LEU A 124 -1.93 -11.18 -5.41
N PRO A 125 -2.81 -11.74 -6.27
CA PRO A 125 -4.09 -11.07 -6.52
C PRO A 125 -4.95 -10.96 -5.27
N VAL A 126 -4.89 -11.96 -4.39
CA VAL A 126 -5.62 -11.94 -3.13
C VAL A 126 -5.13 -10.81 -2.24
N LEU A 127 -3.82 -10.64 -2.16
CA LEU A 127 -3.21 -9.55 -1.41
C LEU A 127 -3.60 -8.20 -1.99
N ASN A 128 -3.61 -8.09 -3.31
CA ASN A 128 -3.98 -6.81 -3.94
C ASN A 128 -5.44 -6.47 -3.62
N SER A 129 -6.34 -7.45 -3.65
CA SER A 129 -7.72 -7.23 -3.23
C SER A 129 -7.80 -6.78 -1.77
N ALA A 130 -6.99 -7.39 -0.91
CA ALA A 130 -6.96 -7.01 0.49
C ALA A 130 -6.46 -5.57 0.66
N PHE A 131 -5.42 -5.18 -0.10
CA PHE A 131 -4.92 -3.81 -0.10
C PHE A 131 -6.03 -2.84 -0.50
N GLU A 132 -6.75 -3.17 -1.57
CA GLU A 132 -7.83 -2.30 -2.06
C GLU A 132 -8.95 -2.16 -1.03
N LYS A 133 -9.27 -3.24 -0.33
CA LYS A 133 -10.27 -3.17 0.73
C LYS A 133 -9.81 -2.30 1.89
N GLN A 134 -8.53 -2.39 2.23
CA GLN A 134 -7.96 -1.53 3.26
C GLN A 134 -8.04 -0.06 2.84
N PHE A 135 -7.73 0.21 1.58
CA PHE A 135 -7.80 1.57 1.05
C PHE A 135 -9.23 2.11 1.10
N ALA A 136 -10.19 1.30 0.65
CA ALA A 136 -11.60 1.69 0.71
C ALA A 136 -12.04 1.98 2.14
N HIS A 137 -11.60 1.16 3.09
CA HIS A 137 -11.91 1.37 4.49
C HIS A 137 -11.36 2.70 5.01
N LEU A 138 -10.13 3.02 4.62
CA LEU A 138 -9.52 4.29 5.03
C LEU A 138 -10.26 5.49 4.43
N MET A 139 -10.80 5.33 3.23
CA MET A 139 -11.51 6.40 2.54
C MET A 139 -13.01 6.38 2.79
N GLN A 140 -13.49 5.52 3.67
CA GLN A 140 -14.92 5.32 3.85
C GLN A 140 -15.69 6.61 4.11
N GLY A 141 -15.16 7.45 4.97
CA GLY A 141 -15.80 8.74 5.26
C GLY A 141 -15.94 9.61 4.02
N GLU A 142 -14.88 9.67 3.22
CA GLU A 142 -14.89 10.47 1.99
C GLU A 142 -15.85 9.90 0.96
N LEU A 143 -15.91 8.56 0.86
CA LEU A 143 -16.83 7.92 -0.07
C LEU A 143 -18.29 8.18 0.32
N LEU A 144 -18.59 8.16 1.62
CA LEU A 144 -19.93 8.48 2.10
C LEU A 144 -20.28 9.94 1.84
N ASP A 145 -19.32 10.85 1.99
CA ASP A 145 -19.55 12.27 1.71
C ASP A 145 -19.85 12.48 0.23
N ILE A 146 -19.10 11.81 -0.66
CA ILE A 146 -19.36 11.90 -2.09
C ILE A 146 -20.73 11.36 -2.43
N GLU A 147 -21.10 10.23 -1.82
CA GLU A 147 -22.41 9.65 -2.06
C GLU A 147 -23.54 10.59 -1.62
N ALA A 148 -23.37 11.22 -0.46
CA ALA A 148 -24.33 12.19 0.03
C ALA A 148 -24.44 13.40 -0.92
N ASP A 149 -23.29 13.87 -1.42
CA ASP A 149 -23.27 14.98 -2.37
C ASP A 149 -23.99 14.62 -3.67
N ILE A 150 -23.80 13.39 -4.14
CA ILE A 150 -24.49 12.92 -5.35
C ILE A 150 -26.00 12.89 -5.13
N GLU A 151 -26.45 12.38 -3.99
CA GLU A 151 -27.86 12.33 -3.68
C GLU A 151 -28.46 13.73 -3.57
N LEU A 152 -27.74 14.64 -2.94
CA LEU A 152 -28.19 16.02 -2.85
C LEU A 152 -28.28 16.67 -4.23
N LEU A 153 -27.31 16.42 -5.08
CA LEU A 153 -27.32 16.93 -6.45
C LEU A 153 -28.54 16.41 -7.20
N LYS A 154 -28.82 15.12 -7.11
CA LYS A 154 -29.97 14.52 -7.77
C LYS A 154 -31.28 15.15 -7.29
N SER A 155 -31.41 15.36 -5.98
CA SER A 155 -32.60 15.98 -5.41
C SER A 155 -32.77 17.42 -5.89
N THR A 156 -31.67 18.18 -5.94
CA THR A 156 -31.69 19.56 -6.38
C THR A 156 -32.11 19.64 -7.84
N LEU A 157 -31.54 18.79 -8.69
CA LEU A 157 -31.88 18.79 -10.12
C LEU A 157 -33.35 18.42 -10.33
N LYS A 158 -33.87 17.47 -9.55
CA LYS A 158 -35.25 17.05 -9.64
C LYS A 158 -36.18 18.18 -9.27
N MET A 159 -35.84 18.93 -8.21
CA MET A 159 -36.65 20.05 -7.76
C MET A 159 -36.62 21.21 -8.77
N GLU A 160 -35.44 21.52 -9.30
CA GLU A 160 -35.31 22.59 -10.27
C GLU A 160 -35.95 22.26 -11.59
N GLY A 161 -35.93 20.97 -11.95
CA GLY A 161 -36.62 20.52 -13.16
C GLY A 161 -38.07 20.71 -13.12
N GLY A 162 -38.65 20.86 -11.91
CA GLY A 162 -40.06 21.13 -11.73
C GLY A 162 -40.95 20.03 -12.25
N LYS A 163 -40.37 18.87 -12.37
CA LYS A 163 -41.08 17.81 -13.10
C LYS A 163 -41.07 16.53 -12.35
#